data_e0d1f2d00280642622bfc956d070af12
#
_entry.id   e0d1f2d00280642622bfc956d070af12
#
_cell.length_a   1.000
_cell.length_b   1.000
_cell.length_c   1.000
_cell.angle_alpha   90.00
_cell.angle_beta   90.00
_cell.angle_gamma   90.00
#
_symmetry.space_group_name_H-M   'P 1'
#
loop_
_entity.id
_entity.type
_entity.pdbx_description
1 polymer ?
#
loop_
_entity_poly.entity_id
_entity_poly.type
_entity_poly.pdbx_seq_one_letter_code
_entity_poly.pdbx_strand_id
1 'polypeptide(L)'
;MKPIEIDVFNGDADGLFAAHQLRLAEPGADPGAVRVVTGLKREISLLEHIDAATRDGARLQLRVFDIALGRNRTALEKLLAAGATVRWFDHHHPGAIPEHPRLRAFIDTSPEVCTSLIVDRELRGAHRRWAVAA
;
A
#
# COMPACT_ATOMS: atom_id res chain seq x y z
N MET A 1 -12.28 -9.53 16.35
CA MET A 1 -11.18 -8.57 16.64
C MET A 1 -11.16 -7.49 15.58
N LYS A 2 -10.93 -6.25 15.99
CA LYS A 2 -10.84 -5.14 15.04
C LYS A 2 -9.56 -5.27 14.21
N PRO A 3 -9.60 -5.01 12.89
CA PRO A 3 -8.40 -4.98 12.07
C PRO A 3 -7.49 -3.82 12.49
N ILE A 4 -6.20 -4.02 12.29
CA ILE A 4 -5.20 -2.96 12.43
C ILE A 4 -4.87 -2.51 11.01
N GLU A 5 -5.33 -1.33 10.64
CA GLU A 5 -5.16 -0.80 9.30
C GLU A 5 -3.92 0.08 9.22
N ILE A 6 -3.05 -0.21 8.27
CA ILE A 6 -1.79 0.51 8.07
C ILE A 6 -1.68 0.93 6.61
N ASP A 7 -1.53 2.23 6.37
CA ASP A 7 -1.21 2.78 5.06
C ASP A 7 0.30 3.05 4.98
N VAL A 8 0.94 2.50 3.97
CA VAL A 8 2.39 2.60 3.76
C VAL A 8 2.65 3.32 2.45
N PHE A 9 3.36 4.44 2.50
CA PHE A 9 3.75 5.20 1.32
C PHE A 9 4.96 6.07 1.63
N ASN A 10 5.75 6.41 0.61
CA ASN A 10 6.84 7.37 0.81
C ASN A 10 6.34 8.81 0.70
N GLY A 11 7.17 9.77 1.08
CA GLY A 11 6.78 11.15 1.29
C GLY A 11 6.63 12.02 0.04
N ASP A 12 6.31 11.45 -1.15
CA ASP A 12 6.03 12.24 -2.33
C ASP A 12 4.53 12.35 -2.64
N ALA A 13 4.19 13.22 -3.57
CA ALA A 13 2.80 13.51 -3.89
C ALA A 13 2.05 12.30 -4.46
N ASP A 14 2.71 11.49 -5.28
CA ASP A 14 2.07 10.34 -5.92
C ASP A 14 1.59 9.32 -4.88
N GLY A 15 2.47 8.91 -3.97
CA GLY A 15 2.11 7.97 -2.90
C GLY A 15 1.07 8.53 -1.95
N LEU A 16 1.25 9.79 -1.55
CA LEU A 16 0.31 10.46 -0.64
C LEU A 16 -1.10 10.56 -1.24
N PHE A 17 -1.22 11.01 -2.49
CA PHE A 17 -2.52 11.16 -3.12
C PHE A 17 -3.16 9.83 -3.50
N ALA A 18 -2.38 8.81 -3.80
CA ALA A 18 -2.89 7.45 -3.97
C ALA A 18 -3.54 6.96 -2.67
N ALA A 19 -2.83 7.07 -1.56
CA ALA A 19 -3.34 6.69 -0.24
C ALA A 19 -4.58 7.49 0.14
N HIS A 20 -4.57 8.80 -0.12
CA HIS A 20 -5.69 9.68 0.19
C HIS A 20 -6.97 9.29 -0.55
N GLN A 21 -6.88 9.00 -1.84
CA GLN A 21 -8.04 8.55 -2.62
C GLN A 21 -8.67 7.29 -2.02
N LEU A 22 -7.84 6.30 -1.70
CA LEU A 22 -8.34 5.04 -1.16
C LEU A 22 -8.94 5.25 0.23
N ARG A 23 -8.34 6.12 1.04
CA ARG A 23 -8.85 6.43 2.38
C ARG A 23 -10.21 7.15 2.32
N LEU A 24 -10.42 8.03 1.35
CA LEU A 24 -11.72 8.67 1.14
C LEU A 24 -12.79 7.66 0.75
N ALA A 25 -12.46 6.70 -0.12
CA ALA A 25 -13.39 5.68 -0.57
C ALA A 25 -13.64 4.59 0.48
N GLU A 26 -12.62 4.27 1.26
CA GLU A 26 -12.64 3.20 2.25
C GLU A 26 -12.01 3.73 3.57
N PRO A 27 -12.77 4.47 4.37
CA PRO A 27 -12.22 5.09 5.58
C PRO A 27 -11.81 4.09 6.67
N GLY A 28 -12.26 2.83 6.56
CA GLY A 28 -11.94 1.79 7.52
C GLY A 28 -12.96 1.67 8.66
N ALA A 29 -12.78 0.64 9.49
CA ALA A 29 -13.67 0.37 10.61
C ALA A 29 -13.54 1.43 11.72
N ASP A 30 -12.34 1.99 11.89
CA ASP A 30 -12.07 3.07 12.84
C ASP A 30 -11.08 4.06 12.20
N PRO A 31 -11.57 5.08 11.49
CA PRO A 31 -10.70 6.02 10.77
C PRO A 31 -9.69 6.74 11.66
N GLY A 32 -10.02 6.98 12.92
CA GLY A 32 -9.11 7.62 13.87
C GLY A 32 -7.97 6.73 14.34
N ALA A 33 -8.05 5.43 14.13
CA ALA A 33 -7.05 4.46 14.56
C ALA A 33 -6.15 3.98 13.42
N VAL A 34 -6.30 4.50 12.20
CA VAL A 34 -5.46 4.13 11.06
C VAL A 34 -4.02 4.58 11.32
N ARG A 35 -3.09 3.65 11.15
CA ARG A 35 -1.67 3.94 11.26
C ARG A 35 -1.09 4.29 9.89
N VAL A 36 -0.08 5.15 9.89
CA VAL A 36 0.64 5.53 8.68
C VAL A 36 2.12 5.22 8.88
N VAL A 37 2.70 4.50 7.91
CA VAL A 37 4.15 4.29 7.85
C VAL A 37 4.64 5.02 6.61
N THR A 38 5.47 6.03 6.81
CA THR A 38 5.99 6.84 5.72
C THR A 38 7.46 7.19 5.99
N GLY A 39 8.13 7.70 4.96
CA GLY A 39 9.52 8.10 5.05
C GLY A 39 9.89 9.08 3.94
N LEU A 40 11.15 9.44 3.87
CA LEU A 40 11.67 10.26 2.78
C LEU A 40 11.56 9.52 1.45
N LYS A 41 11.51 10.26 0.35
CA LYS A 41 11.37 9.68 -1.00
C LYS A 41 12.37 8.55 -1.29
N ARG A 42 13.58 8.63 -0.75
CA ARG A 42 14.63 7.63 -0.92
C ARG A 42 14.51 6.41 0.02
N GLU A 43 13.62 6.48 0.99
CA GLU A 43 13.39 5.39 1.92
C GLU A 43 12.38 4.42 1.32
N ILE A 44 12.86 3.35 0.71
CA ILE A 44 12.05 2.43 -0.08
C ILE A 44 11.78 1.09 0.61
N SER A 45 12.43 0.83 1.73
CA SER A 45 12.25 -0.42 2.50
C SER A 45 11.31 -0.22 3.70
N LEU A 46 10.20 0.47 3.47
CA LEU A 46 9.29 0.89 4.54
C LEU A 46 8.58 -0.26 5.26
N LEU A 47 8.37 -1.39 4.59
CA LEU A 47 7.73 -2.54 5.22
C LEU A 47 8.58 -3.15 6.34
N GLU A 48 9.87 -2.92 6.34
CA GLU A 48 10.76 -3.39 7.40
C GLU A 48 10.45 -2.74 8.76
N HIS A 49 9.76 -1.60 8.76
CA HIS A 49 9.32 -0.93 9.98
C HIS A 49 8.08 -1.57 10.61
N ILE A 50 7.48 -2.55 9.95
CA ILE A 50 6.29 -3.24 10.45
C ILE A 50 6.71 -4.57 11.02
N ASP A 51 6.45 -4.76 12.32
CA ASP A 51 6.82 -5.98 13.01
C ASP A 51 5.87 -7.13 12.66
N ALA A 52 6.35 -8.07 11.86
CA ALA A 52 5.62 -9.25 11.45
C ALA A 52 5.51 -10.32 12.57
N ALA A 53 6.35 -10.21 13.59
CA ALA A 53 6.36 -11.17 14.69
C ALA A 53 5.34 -10.84 15.77
N THR A 54 4.53 -9.82 15.57
CA THR A 54 3.50 -9.45 16.55
C THR A 54 2.41 -10.51 16.63
N ARG A 55 1.78 -10.60 17.80
CA ARG A 55 0.61 -11.46 18.00
C ARG A 55 -0.57 -11.07 17.11
N ASP A 56 -0.55 -9.86 16.60
CA ASP A 56 -1.63 -9.25 15.82
C ASP A 56 -1.44 -9.39 14.31
N GLY A 57 -0.49 -10.21 13.85
CA GLY A 57 -0.22 -10.39 12.42
C GLY A 57 -1.49 -10.66 11.60
N ALA A 58 -2.35 -11.56 12.08
CA ALA A 58 -3.61 -11.89 11.41
C ALA A 58 -4.63 -10.74 11.36
N ARG A 59 -4.44 -9.69 12.18
CA ARG A 59 -5.31 -8.50 12.19
C ARG A 59 -4.79 -7.41 11.30
N LEU A 60 -3.54 -7.50 10.81
CA LEU A 60 -2.94 -6.47 9.99
C LEU A 60 -3.58 -6.42 8.60
N GLN A 61 -4.03 -5.24 8.23
CA GLN A 61 -4.51 -4.94 6.88
C GLN A 61 -3.66 -3.78 6.34
N LEU A 62 -2.76 -4.10 5.42
CA LEU A 62 -1.85 -3.14 4.85
C LEU A 62 -2.35 -2.67 3.50
N ARG A 63 -2.20 -1.38 3.26
CA ARG A 63 -2.35 -0.77 1.94
C ARG A 63 -1.04 -0.06 1.63
N VAL A 64 -0.37 -0.50 0.57
CA VAL A 64 0.96 -0.02 0.19
C VAL A 64 0.88 0.73 -1.13
N PHE A 65 1.48 1.91 -1.19
CA PHE A 65 1.38 2.80 -2.33
C PHE A 65 2.74 3.35 -2.75
N ASP A 66 3.04 3.24 -4.03
CA ASP A 66 4.18 3.90 -4.67
C ASP A 66 5.55 3.50 -4.11
N ILE A 67 5.68 2.27 -3.69
CA ILE A 67 6.91 1.69 -3.16
C ILE A 67 7.22 0.41 -3.94
N ALA A 68 8.46 0.27 -4.42
CA ALA A 68 8.87 -0.89 -5.18
C ALA A 68 8.76 -2.18 -4.35
N LEU A 69 7.97 -3.13 -4.83
CA LEU A 69 7.73 -4.40 -4.13
C LEU A 69 9.01 -5.19 -3.94
N GLY A 70 9.87 -5.25 -4.95
CA GLY A 70 11.10 -6.03 -4.90
C GLY A 70 12.01 -5.69 -3.73
N ARG A 71 12.05 -4.40 -3.32
CA ARG A 71 12.84 -3.95 -2.17
C ARG A 71 12.23 -4.34 -0.83
N ASN A 72 10.96 -4.72 -0.83
CA ASN A 72 10.22 -5.06 0.38
C ASN A 72 9.77 -6.51 0.39
N ARG A 73 10.26 -7.32 -0.53
CA ARG A 73 9.79 -8.69 -0.73
C ARG A 73 9.93 -9.56 0.50
N THR A 74 11.08 -9.54 1.15
CA THR A 74 11.32 -10.34 2.36
C THR A 74 10.39 -9.95 3.48
N ALA A 75 10.23 -8.65 3.72
CA ALA A 75 9.30 -8.14 4.74
C ALA A 75 7.85 -8.49 4.39
N LEU A 76 7.47 -8.36 3.11
CA LEU A 76 6.13 -8.74 2.64
C LEU A 76 5.85 -10.22 2.89
N GLU A 77 6.77 -11.10 2.54
CA GLU A 77 6.60 -12.55 2.75
C GLU A 77 6.43 -12.89 4.24
N LYS A 78 7.18 -12.23 5.11
CA LYS A 78 7.04 -12.41 6.57
C LYS A 78 5.67 -11.95 7.07
N LEU A 79 5.19 -10.81 6.58
CA LEU A 79 3.87 -10.29 6.96
C LEU A 79 2.76 -11.23 6.49
N LEU A 80 2.83 -11.71 5.26
CA LEU A 80 1.88 -12.67 4.73
C LEU A 80 1.89 -13.98 5.54
N ALA A 81 3.07 -14.47 5.89
CA ALA A 81 3.20 -15.67 6.72
C ALA A 81 2.61 -15.47 8.12
N ALA A 82 2.68 -14.26 8.66
CA ALA A 82 2.09 -13.91 9.95
C ALA A 82 0.56 -13.71 9.89
N GLY A 83 -0.04 -13.75 8.71
CA GLY A 83 -1.49 -13.66 8.53
C GLY A 83 -2.00 -12.31 8.02
N ALA A 84 -1.12 -11.37 7.71
CA ALA A 84 -1.52 -10.05 7.22
C ALA A 84 -2.21 -10.13 5.86
N THR A 85 -3.14 -9.22 5.60
CA THR A 85 -3.75 -9.00 4.30
C THR A 85 -3.14 -7.75 3.70
N VAL A 86 -2.71 -7.81 2.43
CA VAL A 86 -1.97 -6.73 1.79
C VAL A 86 -2.57 -6.41 0.43
N ARG A 87 -2.79 -5.11 0.19
CA ARG A 87 -3.05 -4.57 -1.15
C ARG A 87 -1.89 -3.68 -1.53
N TRP A 88 -1.34 -3.90 -2.72
CA TRP A 88 -0.15 -3.18 -3.20
C TRP A 88 -0.46 -2.44 -4.48
N PHE A 89 -0.27 -1.12 -4.49
CA PHE A 89 -0.49 -0.26 -5.65
C PHE A 89 0.83 0.42 -6.03
N ASP A 90 1.34 0.14 -7.22
CA ASP A 90 2.63 0.69 -7.63
C ASP A 90 2.80 0.70 -9.14
N HIS A 91 3.67 1.59 -9.63
CA HIS A 91 4.05 1.67 -11.03
C HIS A 91 5.52 1.30 -11.29
N HIS A 92 6.29 1.00 -10.26
CA HIS A 92 7.65 0.53 -10.40
C HIS A 92 7.69 -0.94 -10.81
N HIS A 93 8.78 -1.37 -11.45
CA HIS A 93 8.96 -2.77 -11.81
C HIS A 93 9.09 -3.61 -10.52
N PRO A 94 8.21 -4.60 -10.31
CA PRO A 94 8.13 -5.28 -9.01
C PRO A 94 9.11 -6.44 -8.84
N GLY A 95 9.73 -6.92 -9.91
CA GLY A 95 10.36 -8.22 -9.93
C GLY A 95 9.30 -9.33 -9.87
N ALA A 96 9.63 -10.46 -9.28
CA ALA A 96 8.67 -11.54 -9.11
C ALA A 96 7.70 -11.21 -7.96
N ILE A 97 6.41 -11.21 -8.26
CA ILE A 97 5.36 -10.94 -7.28
C ILE A 97 4.99 -12.26 -6.58
N PRO A 98 5.02 -12.32 -5.22
CA PRO A 98 4.58 -13.52 -4.52
C PRO A 98 3.13 -13.87 -4.84
N GLU A 99 2.87 -15.14 -5.10
CA GLU A 99 1.48 -15.63 -5.21
C GLU A 99 0.99 -15.98 -3.82
N HIS A 100 -0.02 -15.26 -3.35
CA HIS A 100 -0.58 -15.49 -2.02
C HIS A 100 -2.03 -15.04 -1.98
N PRO A 101 -2.94 -15.82 -1.35
CA PRO A 101 -4.37 -15.49 -1.33
C PRO A 101 -4.68 -14.18 -0.58
N ARG A 102 -3.80 -13.74 0.31
CA ARG A 102 -3.98 -12.48 1.05
C ARG A 102 -3.21 -11.31 0.45
N LEU A 103 -2.56 -11.49 -0.70
CA LEU A 103 -1.91 -10.40 -1.44
C LEU A 103 -2.70 -10.10 -2.70
N ARG A 104 -3.06 -8.84 -2.89
CA ARG A 104 -3.60 -8.32 -4.15
C ARG A 104 -2.70 -7.21 -4.64
N ALA A 105 -2.07 -7.43 -5.78
CA ALA A 105 -1.13 -6.47 -6.38
C ALA A 105 -1.78 -5.79 -7.58
N PHE A 106 -1.77 -4.46 -7.58
CA PHE A 106 -2.27 -3.60 -8.65
C PHE A 106 -1.07 -2.83 -9.20
N ILE A 107 -0.34 -3.46 -10.12
CA ILE A 107 0.93 -2.93 -10.63
C ILE A 107 0.82 -2.69 -12.12
N ASP A 108 1.14 -1.47 -12.54
CA ASP A 108 1.16 -1.07 -13.94
C ASP A 108 2.45 -0.29 -14.19
N THR A 109 3.35 -0.86 -14.98
CA THR A 109 4.67 -0.30 -15.25
C THR A 109 4.71 0.58 -16.51
N SER A 110 3.56 0.88 -17.11
CA SER A 110 3.47 1.75 -18.27
C SER A 110 4.05 3.14 -17.96
N PRO A 111 4.87 3.73 -18.85
CA PRO A 111 5.55 5.00 -18.56
C PRO A 111 4.63 6.17 -18.25
N GLU A 112 3.41 6.17 -18.77
CA GLU A 112 2.42 7.23 -18.59
C GLU A 112 1.55 7.05 -17.35
N VAL A 113 1.76 6.00 -16.56
CA VAL A 113 0.93 5.66 -15.39
C VAL A 113 1.71 5.92 -14.11
N CYS A 114 1.10 6.68 -13.19
CA CYS A 114 1.59 6.83 -11.83
C CYS A 114 0.69 6.04 -10.86
N THR A 115 1.12 5.88 -9.62
CA THR A 115 0.36 5.10 -8.62
C THR A 115 -1.01 5.70 -8.34
N SER A 116 -1.11 7.03 -8.28
CA SER A 116 -2.40 7.71 -8.09
C SER A 116 -3.40 7.39 -9.19
N LEU A 117 -2.95 7.23 -10.43
CA LEU A 117 -3.81 6.81 -11.55
C LEU A 117 -4.27 5.37 -11.41
N ILE A 118 -3.43 4.49 -10.87
CA ILE A 118 -3.80 3.10 -10.62
C ILE A 118 -4.95 3.04 -9.60
N VAL A 119 -4.84 3.79 -8.52
CA VAL A 119 -5.89 3.88 -7.50
C VAL A 119 -7.17 4.51 -8.07
N ASP A 120 -7.04 5.57 -8.86
CA ASP A 120 -8.18 6.20 -9.55
C ASP A 120 -8.94 5.17 -10.40
N ARG A 121 -8.21 4.35 -11.13
CA ARG A 121 -8.78 3.30 -11.98
C ARG A 121 -9.55 2.28 -11.14
N GLU A 122 -9.00 1.83 -10.03
CA GLU A 122 -9.67 0.89 -9.13
C GLU A 122 -10.93 1.50 -8.49
N LEU A 123 -10.92 2.80 -8.22
CA LEU A 123 -12.05 3.54 -7.66
C LEU A 123 -13.01 4.08 -8.74
N ARG A 124 -12.79 3.74 -10.00
CA ARG A 124 -13.62 4.15 -11.14
C ARG A 124 -13.84 5.67 -11.22
N GLY A 125 -12.79 6.42 -10.91
CA GLY A 125 -12.78 7.87 -11.00
C GLY A 125 -13.47 8.62 -9.86
N ALA A 126 -13.81 7.94 -8.76
CA ALA A 126 -14.57 8.55 -7.65
C ALA A 126 -13.87 9.76 -7.02
N HIS A 127 -12.53 9.78 -7.01
CA HIS A 127 -11.74 10.86 -6.42
C HIS A 127 -10.64 11.34 -7.38
N ARG A 128 -10.97 11.41 -8.67
CA ARG A 128 -10.02 11.70 -9.76
C ARG A 128 -9.22 12.99 -9.58
N ARG A 129 -9.79 14.00 -8.97
CA ARG A 129 -9.08 15.28 -8.74
C ARG A 129 -7.75 15.07 -8.00
N TRP A 130 -7.69 14.10 -7.10
CA TRP A 130 -6.47 13.80 -6.36
C TRP A 130 -5.44 13.05 -7.20
N ALA A 131 -5.90 12.20 -8.12
CA ALA A 131 -5.01 11.55 -9.08
C ALA A 131 -4.37 12.55 -10.03
N VAL A 132 -5.13 13.54 -10.50
CA VAL A 132 -4.62 14.58 -11.40
C VAL A 132 -3.64 15.52 -10.69
N ALA A 133 -3.82 15.74 -9.40
CA ALA A 133 -2.93 16.59 -8.61
C ALA A 133 -1.57 15.95 -8.28
N ALA A 134 -1.44 14.64 -8.48
CA ALA A 134 -0.22 13.90 -8.16
C ALA A 134 0.92 14.16 -9.16
#